data_493c0813123527d50e15a189bc348fbe
#
_entry.id   493c0813123527d50e15a189bc348fbe
#
_cell.length_a   1.000
_cell.length_b   1.000
_cell.length_c   1.000
_cell.angle_alpha   90.00
_cell.angle_beta   90.00
_cell.angle_gamma   90.00
#
_symmetry.space_group_name_H-M   'P 1'
#
loop_
_entity.id
_entity.type
_entity.pdbx_description
1 polymer ?
#
loop_
_entity_poly.entity_id
_entity_poly.type
_entity_poly.pdbx_seq_one_letter_code
_entity_poly.pdbx_strand_id
1 'polypeptide(L)'
;MQYFDEFPPCCEKKSVPPTEYSPFMRETLEATKSKPSKQPKLVSDLHEKRNYRVHYLNLILLLSIGVQLVKVHRVVQFRQTDFLAAFILFNNGRRKLSLTSFEKNFWKLANNSVFGKTCQ
;
A
#
# COMPACT_ATOMS: atom_id res chain seq x y z
N MET A 1 1.74 -17.60 15.09
CA MET A 1 3.09 -17.13 14.73
C MET A 1 3.46 -17.46 13.28
N GLN A 2 3.14 -18.64 12.77
CA GLN A 2 3.43 -19.06 11.37
C GLN A 2 2.85 -18.14 10.27
N TYR A 3 1.68 -17.52 10.50
CA TYR A 3 1.03 -16.67 9.50
C TYR A 3 1.85 -15.43 9.09
N PHE A 4 2.65 -14.90 9.99
CA PHE A 4 3.47 -13.71 9.72
C PHE A 4 4.75 -14.02 8.95
N ASP A 5 5.24 -15.25 8.99
CA ASP A 5 6.46 -15.66 8.29
C ASP A 5 6.23 -15.67 6.77
N GLU A 6 5.02 -16.08 6.34
CA GLU A 6 4.64 -16.09 4.92
C GLU A 6 4.15 -14.72 4.43
N PHE A 7 3.41 -13.99 5.27
CA PHE A 7 2.78 -12.72 4.92
C PHE A 7 3.08 -11.62 5.96
N PRO A 8 4.33 -11.12 6.04
CA PRO A 8 4.66 -10.08 6.99
C PRO A 8 3.79 -8.83 6.80
N PRO A 9 3.03 -8.40 7.81
CA PRO A 9 2.24 -7.18 7.75
C PRO A 9 3.12 -5.94 7.86
N CYS A 10 2.54 -4.78 7.61
CA CYS A 10 3.17 -3.49 7.85
C CYS A 10 4.44 -3.25 7.01
N CYS A 11 4.30 -3.31 5.69
CA CYS A 11 5.39 -2.99 4.77
C CYS A 11 5.90 -1.55 4.95
N GLU A 12 7.20 -1.38 4.92
CA GLU A 12 7.87 -0.09 5.02
C GLU A 12 8.78 0.18 3.82
N LYS A 13 8.92 1.45 3.47
CA LYS A 13 9.87 1.87 2.44
C LYS A 13 11.22 2.12 3.07
N LYS A 14 12.15 1.17 2.92
CA LYS A 14 13.50 1.25 3.48
C LYS A 14 14.57 0.76 2.53
N SER A 15 15.80 1.18 2.77
CA SER A 15 16.97 0.63 2.11
C SER A 15 17.44 -0.63 2.86
N VAL A 16 17.52 -1.75 2.18
CA VAL A 16 17.95 -3.03 2.76
C VAL A 16 19.47 -3.13 2.64
N PRO A 17 20.19 -3.34 3.73
CA PRO A 17 21.64 -3.54 3.67
C PRO A 17 21.98 -4.88 3.01
N PRO A 18 23.14 -5.01 2.32
CA PRO A 18 23.53 -6.25 1.65
C PRO A 18 23.60 -7.48 2.57
N THR A 19 23.81 -7.26 3.87
CA THR A 19 23.85 -8.32 4.90
C THR A 19 22.49 -9.01 5.08
N GLU A 20 21.40 -8.31 4.78
CA GLU A 20 20.02 -8.83 4.91
C GLU A 20 19.47 -9.39 3.59
N TYR A 21 20.28 -9.46 2.54
CA TYR A 21 19.82 -10.02 1.25
C TYR A 21 19.63 -11.52 1.35
N SER A 22 18.56 -12.01 0.70
CA SER A 22 18.34 -13.44 0.55
C SER A 22 19.47 -14.09 -0.24
N PRO A 23 19.71 -15.41 -0.08
CA PRO A 23 20.69 -16.14 -0.89
C PRO A 23 20.49 -15.94 -2.38
N PHE A 24 19.25 -16.03 -2.85
CA PHE A 24 18.88 -15.78 -4.26
C PHE A 24 19.29 -14.39 -4.74
N MET A 25 19.07 -13.36 -3.94
CA MET A 25 19.45 -11.99 -4.32
C MET A 25 20.96 -11.82 -4.41
N ARG A 26 21.72 -12.42 -3.51
CA ARG A 26 23.20 -12.40 -3.55
C ARG A 26 23.73 -13.08 -4.80
N GLU A 27 23.26 -14.29 -5.08
CA GLU A 27 23.63 -15.06 -6.26
C GLU A 27 23.28 -14.30 -7.56
N THR A 28 22.10 -13.69 -7.63
CA THR A 28 21.69 -12.88 -8.79
C THR A 28 22.61 -11.66 -9.00
N LEU A 29 22.99 -10.97 -7.92
CA LEU A 29 23.90 -9.83 -8.01
C LEU A 29 25.30 -10.23 -8.48
N GLU A 30 25.80 -11.37 -8.01
CA GLU A 30 27.08 -11.94 -8.42
C GLU A 30 27.05 -12.35 -9.88
N ALA A 31 26.04 -13.11 -10.31
CA ALA A 31 25.87 -13.57 -11.69
C ALA A 31 25.75 -12.41 -12.69
N THR A 32 25.02 -11.35 -12.31
CA THR A 32 24.82 -10.17 -13.17
C THR A 32 25.90 -9.11 -13.03
N LYS A 33 26.85 -9.27 -12.11
CA LYS A 33 27.86 -8.27 -11.74
C LYS A 33 27.24 -6.89 -11.41
N SER A 34 26.01 -6.90 -10.89
CA SER A 34 25.26 -5.71 -10.59
C SER A 34 25.58 -5.18 -9.18
N LYS A 35 25.55 -3.85 -9.02
CA LYS A 35 25.72 -3.23 -7.70
C LYS A 35 24.38 -3.22 -6.94
N PRO A 36 24.41 -3.42 -5.62
CA PRO A 36 23.23 -3.28 -4.77
C PRO A 36 22.56 -1.91 -4.93
N SER A 37 21.23 -1.89 -5.03
CA SER A 37 20.48 -0.64 -5.10
C SER A 37 20.50 0.07 -3.76
N LYS A 38 20.88 1.34 -3.75
CA LYS A 38 20.81 2.22 -2.57
C LYS A 38 19.44 2.86 -2.38
N GLN A 39 18.54 2.72 -3.34
CA GLN A 39 17.22 3.35 -3.27
C GLN A 39 16.31 2.58 -2.31
N PRO A 40 15.53 3.28 -1.46
CA PRO A 40 14.54 2.65 -0.61
C PRO A 40 13.49 1.92 -1.44
N LYS A 41 13.23 0.66 -1.10
CA LYS A 41 12.19 -0.18 -1.71
C LYS A 41 11.13 -0.53 -0.67
N LEU A 42 9.95 -0.88 -1.12
CA LEU A 42 8.93 -1.41 -0.24
C LEU A 42 9.35 -2.81 0.22
N VAL A 43 9.50 -2.97 1.52
CA VAL A 43 9.96 -4.21 2.16
C VAL A 43 8.94 -4.65 3.18
N SER A 44 8.62 -5.93 3.18
CA SER A 44 7.83 -6.59 4.23
C SER A 44 8.76 -7.43 5.09
N ASP A 45 8.81 -7.12 6.38
CA ASP A 45 9.62 -7.84 7.37
C ASP A 45 8.93 -7.83 8.74
N LEU A 46 9.44 -8.63 9.66
CA LEU A 46 8.91 -8.78 11.02
C LEU A 46 9.59 -7.88 12.06
N HIS A 47 10.48 -6.98 11.63
CA HIS A 47 11.10 -6.05 12.56
C HIS A 47 10.09 -5.08 13.18
N GLU A 48 10.43 -4.56 14.36
CA GLU A 48 9.65 -3.52 15.02
C GLU A 48 9.45 -2.31 14.11
N LYS A 49 8.19 -1.86 13.99
CA LYS A 49 7.83 -0.69 13.19
C LYS A 49 7.78 0.55 14.08
N ARG A 50 8.52 1.60 13.71
CA ARG A 50 8.56 2.86 14.45
C ARG A 50 7.91 3.98 13.67
N ASN A 51 7.04 4.76 14.34
CA ASN A 51 6.28 5.85 13.72
C ASN A 51 5.45 5.43 12.49
N TYR A 52 4.98 4.18 12.50
CA TYR A 52 4.18 3.61 11.42
C TYR A 52 2.84 4.33 11.31
N ARG A 53 2.48 4.75 10.10
CA ARG A 53 1.21 5.43 9.83
C ARG A 53 0.21 4.43 9.31
N VAL A 54 -0.92 4.31 9.98
CA VAL A 54 -1.95 3.33 9.65
C VAL A 54 -3.33 3.92 9.83
N HIS A 55 -4.24 3.58 8.94
CA HIS A 55 -5.66 3.89 9.11
C HIS A 55 -6.25 3.01 10.21
N TYR A 56 -7.19 3.53 11.01
CA TYR A 56 -7.73 2.83 12.18
C TYR A 56 -8.35 1.45 11.84
N LEU A 57 -9.01 1.30 10.69
CA LEU A 57 -9.57 0.01 10.26
C LEU A 57 -8.46 -1.03 10.01
N ASN A 58 -7.36 -0.63 9.41
CA ASN A 58 -6.21 -1.50 9.24
C ASN A 58 -5.53 -1.82 10.58
N LEU A 59 -5.50 -0.85 11.50
CA LEU A 59 -4.99 -1.09 12.85
C LEU A 59 -5.83 -2.15 13.57
N ILE A 60 -7.16 -2.07 13.51
CA ILE A 60 -8.06 -3.10 14.07
C ILE A 60 -7.73 -4.47 13.50
N LEU A 61 -7.58 -4.59 12.17
CA LEU A 61 -7.20 -5.84 11.54
C LEU A 61 -5.83 -6.33 12.02
N LEU A 62 -4.82 -5.45 12.07
CA LEU A 62 -3.48 -5.81 12.52
C LEU A 62 -3.50 -6.34 13.96
N LEU A 63 -4.25 -5.72 14.84
CA LEU A 63 -4.42 -6.17 16.23
C LEU A 63 -5.14 -7.54 16.29
N SER A 64 -6.15 -7.76 15.46
CA SER A 64 -6.90 -9.04 15.42
C SER A 64 -6.05 -10.22 14.96
N ILE A 65 -5.03 -9.97 14.14
CA ILE A 65 -4.08 -11.00 13.69
C ILE A 65 -2.85 -11.12 14.60
N GLY A 66 -2.79 -10.38 15.71
CA GLY A 66 -1.76 -10.54 16.76
C GLY A 66 -0.61 -9.55 16.72
N VAL A 67 -0.65 -8.51 15.89
CA VAL A 67 0.31 -7.40 15.97
C VAL A 67 0.11 -6.64 17.27
N GLN A 68 1.18 -6.33 17.98
CA GLN A 68 1.13 -5.61 19.25
C GLN A 68 1.32 -4.11 19.04
N LEU A 69 0.40 -3.31 19.56
CA LEU A 69 0.53 -1.86 19.60
C LEU A 69 1.30 -1.43 20.85
N VAL A 70 2.52 -0.98 20.70
CA VAL A 70 3.38 -0.57 21.81
C VAL A 70 3.08 0.87 22.24
N LYS A 71 2.94 1.79 21.27
CA LYS A 71 2.75 3.22 21.59
C LYS A 71 2.00 3.95 20.48
N VAL A 72 1.09 4.83 20.87
CA VAL A 72 0.43 5.79 19.97
C VAL A 72 1.11 7.15 20.15
N HIS A 73 1.70 7.69 19.07
CA HIS A 73 2.37 8.99 19.10
C HIS A 73 1.46 10.13 18.70
N ARG A 74 0.59 9.90 17.72
CA ARG A 74 -0.28 10.92 17.16
C ARG A 74 -1.54 10.28 16.58
N VAL A 75 -2.68 10.92 16.81
CA VAL A 75 -3.97 10.54 16.21
C VAL A 75 -4.46 11.72 15.40
N VAL A 76 -4.96 11.44 14.19
CA VAL A 76 -5.67 12.42 13.37
C VAL A 76 -7.13 11.99 13.34
N GLN A 77 -8.00 12.85 13.86
CA GLN A 77 -9.45 12.68 13.84
C GLN A 77 -10.04 13.54 12.72
N PHE A 78 -10.94 12.97 11.94
CA PHE A 78 -11.63 13.68 10.85
C PHE A 78 -13.05 13.17 10.70
N ARG A 79 -13.91 14.02 10.15
CA ARG A 79 -15.27 13.62 9.76
C ARG A 79 -15.21 13.01 8.36
N GLN A 80 -15.89 11.89 8.20
CA GLN A 80 -16.04 11.25 6.90
C GLN A 80 -17.42 11.58 6.32
N THR A 81 -17.46 11.79 5.01
CA THR A 81 -18.69 12.00 4.25
C THR A 81 -18.54 11.34 2.88
N ASP A 82 -19.65 10.88 2.35
CA ASP A 82 -19.75 10.20 1.06
C ASP A 82 -20.05 11.15 -0.11
N PHE A 83 -19.67 12.41 0.01
CA PHE A 83 -20.01 13.48 -0.97
C PHE A 83 -19.65 13.12 -2.43
N LEU A 84 -18.71 12.20 -2.67
CA LEU A 84 -18.37 11.71 -4.01
C LEU A 84 -19.16 10.47 -4.43
N ALA A 85 -19.94 9.85 -3.55
CA ALA A 85 -20.59 8.58 -3.82
C ALA A 85 -21.49 8.64 -5.05
N ALA A 86 -22.35 9.66 -5.15
CA ALA A 86 -23.24 9.84 -6.28
C ALA A 86 -22.49 9.96 -7.62
N PHE A 87 -21.40 10.73 -7.66
CA PHE A 87 -20.57 10.89 -8.85
C PHE A 87 -19.90 9.57 -9.26
N ILE A 88 -19.31 8.85 -8.31
CA ILE A 88 -18.62 7.58 -8.57
C ILE A 88 -19.63 6.51 -9.02
N LEU A 89 -20.79 6.42 -8.37
CA LEU A 89 -21.83 5.45 -8.74
C LEU A 89 -22.38 5.72 -10.15
N PHE A 90 -22.62 6.98 -10.50
CA PHE A 90 -23.02 7.37 -11.84
C PHE A 90 -22.00 6.94 -12.90
N ASN A 91 -20.73 7.30 -12.70
CA ASN A 91 -19.66 6.93 -13.63
C ASN A 91 -19.46 5.42 -13.75
N ASN A 92 -19.57 4.68 -12.64
CA ASN A 92 -19.52 3.23 -12.64
C ASN A 92 -20.70 2.61 -13.41
N GLY A 93 -21.90 3.15 -13.25
CA GLY A 93 -23.08 2.75 -14.02
C GLY A 93 -22.87 2.95 -15.52
N ARG A 94 -22.41 4.13 -15.93
CA ARG A 94 -22.12 4.44 -17.33
C ARG A 94 -21.01 3.53 -17.89
N ARG A 95 -19.97 3.27 -17.11
CA ARG A 95 -18.89 2.36 -17.51
C ARG A 95 -19.36 0.93 -17.74
N LYS A 96 -20.30 0.44 -16.92
CA LYS A 96 -20.89 -0.90 -17.11
C LYS A 96 -21.69 -1.02 -18.40
N LEU A 97 -22.37 0.05 -18.80
CA LEU A 97 -23.19 0.12 -20.00
C LEU A 97 -22.38 0.45 -21.26
N SER A 98 -21.14 0.86 -21.14
CA SER A 98 -20.28 1.22 -22.26
C SER A 98 -19.94 0.01 -23.13
N LEU A 99 -20.08 0.17 -24.44
CA LEU A 99 -19.81 -0.87 -25.43
C LEU A 99 -18.34 -0.85 -25.88
N THR A 100 -17.75 0.34 -25.98
CA THR A 100 -16.39 0.52 -26.48
C THR A 100 -15.34 0.59 -25.36
N SER A 101 -14.11 0.21 -25.65
CA SER A 101 -12.98 0.36 -24.74
C SER A 101 -12.66 1.82 -24.44
N PHE A 102 -12.88 2.71 -25.43
CA PHE A 102 -12.70 4.15 -25.27
C PHE A 102 -13.63 4.70 -24.18
N GLU A 103 -14.95 4.43 -24.27
CA GLU A 103 -15.93 4.87 -23.28
C GLU A 103 -15.62 4.30 -21.88
N LYS A 104 -15.26 3.01 -21.80
CA LYS A 104 -14.88 2.40 -20.52
C LYS A 104 -13.68 3.10 -19.87
N ASN A 105 -12.69 3.48 -20.69
CA ASN A 105 -11.53 4.21 -20.21
C ASN A 105 -11.86 5.66 -19.84
N PHE A 106 -12.73 6.32 -20.58
CA PHE A 106 -13.21 7.67 -20.25
C PHE A 106 -13.84 7.71 -18.85
N TRP A 107 -14.78 6.83 -18.55
CA TRP A 107 -15.42 6.79 -17.24
C TRP A 107 -14.47 6.39 -16.12
N LYS A 108 -13.47 5.55 -16.41
CA LYS A 108 -12.39 5.24 -15.47
C LYS A 108 -11.55 6.47 -15.15
N LEU A 109 -11.17 7.24 -16.17
CA LEU A 109 -10.40 8.47 -16.00
C LEU A 109 -11.20 9.54 -15.24
N ALA A 110 -12.50 9.67 -15.51
CA ALA A 110 -13.37 10.58 -14.78
C ALA A 110 -13.35 10.32 -13.26
N ASN A 111 -13.43 9.05 -12.84
CA ASN A 111 -13.30 8.70 -11.43
C ASN A 111 -11.89 9.00 -10.87
N ASN A 112 -10.85 8.64 -11.59
CA ASN A 112 -9.46 8.81 -11.13
C ASN A 112 -9.05 10.29 -11.03
N SER A 113 -9.58 11.15 -11.90
CA SER A 113 -9.25 12.59 -11.92
C SER A 113 -9.64 13.30 -10.62
N VAL A 114 -10.74 12.90 -10.00
CA VAL A 114 -11.17 13.47 -8.72
C VAL A 114 -10.17 13.14 -7.62
N PHE A 115 -9.72 11.88 -7.52
CA PHE A 115 -8.71 11.49 -6.52
C PHE A 115 -7.37 12.18 -6.76
N GLY A 116 -6.93 12.28 -8.00
CA GLY A 116 -5.70 12.99 -8.35
C GLY A 116 -5.75 14.48 -7.95
N LYS A 117 -6.90 15.12 -8.11
CA LYS A 117 -7.07 16.55 -7.78
C LYS A 117 -7.15 16.81 -6.27
N THR A 118 -7.78 15.92 -5.53
CA THR A 118 -7.93 16.09 -4.06
C THR A 118 -6.65 15.79 -3.27
N CYS A 119 -5.66 15.15 -3.89
CA CYS A 119 -4.36 14.82 -3.27
C CYS A 119 -3.23 15.82 -3.61
N GLN A 120 -3.55 16.93 -4.29
CA GLN A 120 -2.58 17.99 -4.63
C GLN A 120 -2.41 19.02 -3.51
#